data_b3df48ad89b10547493c3614b5f11470
#
_entry.id   b3df48ad89b10547493c3614b5f11470
#
_cell.length_a   1.000
_cell.length_b   1.000
_cell.length_c   1.000
_cell.angle_alpha   90.00
_cell.angle_beta   90.00
_cell.angle_gamma   90.00
#
_symmetry.space_group_name_H-M   'P 1'
#
loop_
_entity.id
_entity.type
_entity.pdbx_description
1 polymer ?
#
loop_
_entity_poly.entity_id
_entity_poly.type
_entity_poly.pdbx_seq_one_letter_code
_entity_poly.pdbx_strand_id
1 'polypeptide(L)'
;MITKINTTNILVLFLVAHLIIWTVVPTLTNKNLPLDTIEALAWGSNLDWGYGKHPPLSALFVWFIYSIFGPNDWAYYMLSQIFIVFTFYLLWKFSGSFIQKKILLLVSVLILESIVFFNYTSPEFNVYVCQLPIKVLAVYYFWKIGYRYLRSFRGCGF
;
A
#
# COMPACT_ATOMS: atom_id res chain seq x y z
N MET A 1 4.53 31.60 -19.57
CA MET A 1 4.03 30.30 -20.08
C MET A 1 3.93 29.37 -18.89
N ILE A 2 2.76 29.29 -18.23
CA ILE A 2 2.57 28.41 -17.07
C ILE A 2 2.44 27.00 -17.63
N THR A 3 3.48 26.18 -17.49
CA THR A 3 3.44 24.76 -17.86
C THR A 3 2.31 24.10 -17.09
N LYS A 4 1.33 23.60 -17.83
CA LYS A 4 0.17 22.90 -17.28
C LYS A 4 0.66 21.67 -16.49
N ILE A 5 0.78 21.82 -15.18
CA ILE A 5 1.31 20.77 -14.31
C ILE A 5 0.40 19.53 -14.46
N ASN A 6 0.96 18.43 -14.91
CA ASN A 6 0.23 17.18 -15.06
C ASN A 6 0.04 16.54 -13.68
N THR A 7 -1.20 16.48 -13.19
CA THR A 7 -1.55 15.88 -11.88
C THR A 7 -1.05 14.43 -11.73
N THR A 8 -0.92 13.69 -12.82
CA THR A 8 -0.34 12.34 -12.81
C THR A 8 1.15 12.37 -12.47
N ASN A 9 1.89 13.35 -13.01
CA ASN A 9 3.32 13.48 -12.69
C ASN A 9 3.53 13.88 -11.21
N ILE A 10 2.65 14.73 -10.65
CA ILE A 10 2.69 15.06 -9.22
C ILE A 10 2.42 13.83 -8.37
N LEU A 11 1.43 13.01 -8.75
CA LEU A 11 1.15 11.76 -8.04
C LEU A 11 2.38 10.84 -8.06
N VAL A 12 2.99 10.62 -9.23
CA VAL A 12 4.17 9.76 -9.35
C VAL A 12 5.31 10.30 -8.51
N LEU A 13 5.58 11.61 -8.55
CA LEU A 13 6.60 12.24 -7.73
C LEU A 13 6.33 12.04 -6.23
N PHE A 14 5.08 12.23 -5.80
CA PHE A 14 4.66 12.00 -4.42
C PHE A 14 4.89 10.54 -4.00
N LEU A 15 4.45 9.56 -4.80
CA LEU A 15 4.60 8.14 -4.50
C LEU A 15 6.08 7.73 -4.39
N VAL A 16 6.92 8.24 -5.30
CA VAL A 16 8.37 7.99 -5.27
C VAL A 16 9.01 8.66 -4.06
N ALA A 17 8.66 9.90 -3.75
CA ALA A 17 9.16 10.61 -2.58
C ALA A 17 8.75 9.89 -1.28
N HIS A 18 7.50 9.48 -1.16
CA HIS A 18 7.01 8.70 -0.03
C HIS A 18 7.82 7.41 0.18
N LEU A 19 7.98 6.61 -0.90
CA LEU A 19 8.75 5.37 -0.86
C LEU A 19 10.19 5.61 -0.39
N ILE A 20 10.85 6.62 -0.94
CA ILE A 20 12.26 6.94 -0.59
C ILE A 20 12.36 7.42 0.87
N ILE A 21 11.53 8.40 1.27
CA ILE A 21 11.60 9.00 2.60
C ILE A 21 11.35 7.94 3.67
N TRP A 22 10.26 7.20 3.55
CA TRP A 22 9.85 6.20 4.56
C TRP A 22 10.62 4.88 4.48
N THR A 23 11.51 4.72 3.50
CA THR A 23 12.54 3.67 3.49
C THR A 23 13.82 4.17 4.13
N VAL A 24 14.32 5.34 3.71
CA VAL A 24 15.64 5.84 4.10
C VAL A 24 15.65 6.35 5.54
N VAL A 25 14.64 7.13 5.95
CA VAL A 25 14.59 7.70 7.30
C VAL A 25 14.65 6.62 8.38
N PRO A 26 13.77 5.60 8.40
CA PRO A 26 13.84 4.56 9.43
C PRO A 26 15.13 3.73 9.33
N THR A 27 15.68 3.51 8.14
CA THR A 27 16.95 2.82 7.96
C THR A 27 18.10 3.55 8.67
N LEU A 28 18.08 4.89 8.66
CA LEU A 28 19.14 5.70 9.29
C LEU A 28 18.91 5.98 10.77
N THR A 29 17.67 5.97 11.23
CA THR A 29 17.32 6.38 12.61
C THR A 29 17.07 5.22 13.55
N ASN A 30 16.55 4.10 13.05
CA ASN A 30 16.25 2.94 13.89
C ASN A 30 17.48 2.06 14.08
N LYS A 31 17.64 1.56 15.29
CA LYS A 31 18.73 0.62 15.64
C LYS A 31 18.36 -0.84 15.37
N ASN A 32 17.06 -1.12 15.33
CA ASN A 32 16.52 -2.47 15.12
C ASN A 32 15.26 -2.38 14.25
N LEU A 33 14.92 -3.49 13.61
CA LEU A 33 13.64 -3.66 12.94
C LEU A 33 12.48 -3.59 13.93
N PRO A 34 11.30 -3.10 13.50
CA PRO A 34 10.07 -3.18 14.26
C PRO A 34 9.69 -4.61 14.63
N LEU A 35 8.96 -4.78 15.75
CA LEU A 35 8.65 -6.09 16.33
C LEU A 35 7.89 -7.01 15.39
N ASP A 36 6.83 -6.51 14.72
CA ASP A 36 6.02 -7.33 13.82
C ASP A 36 6.81 -7.78 12.59
N THR A 37 7.79 -6.99 12.14
CA THR A 37 8.70 -7.37 11.04
C THR A 37 9.66 -8.49 11.49
N ILE A 38 10.17 -8.44 12.73
CA ILE A 38 11.00 -9.49 13.31
C ILE A 38 10.18 -10.78 13.47
N GLU A 39 8.95 -10.70 13.96
CA GLU A 39 8.03 -11.85 14.03
C GLU A 39 7.82 -12.47 12.63
N ALA A 40 7.56 -11.66 11.62
CA ALA A 40 7.38 -12.15 10.24
C ALA A 40 8.65 -12.82 9.69
N LEU A 41 9.85 -12.33 10.05
CA LEU A 41 11.13 -12.99 9.74
C LEU A 41 11.26 -14.34 10.43
N ALA A 42 10.92 -14.43 11.71
CA ALA A 42 10.95 -15.67 12.46
C ALA A 42 10.00 -16.72 11.88
N TRP A 43 8.81 -16.31 11.46
CA TRP A 43 7.87 -17.21 10.76
C TRP A 43 8.35 -17.55 9.35
N GLY A 44 8.97 -16.61 8.64
CA GLY A 44 9.54 -16.85 7.31
C GLY A 44 10.67 -17.88 7.30
N SER A 45 11.39 -18.06 8.42
CA SER A 45 12.45 -19.06 8.55
C SER A 45 11.91 -20.51 8.60
N ASN A 46 10.62 -20.68 8.95
CA ASN A 46 9.93 -21.97 8.96
C ASN A 46 8.52 -21.79 8.38
N LEU A 47 8.45 -21.79 7.04
CA LEU A 47 7.20 -21.55 6.31
C LEU A 47 6.16 -22.62 6.58
N ASP A 48 4.99 -22.20 7.02
CA ASP A 48 3.81 -23.04 7.25
C ASP A 48 2.56 -22.38 6.64
N TRP A 49 1.47 -23.16 6.49
CA TRP A 49 0.19 -22.69 5.96
C TRP A 49 -0.55 -21.71 6.88
N GLY A 50 -0.11 -21.55 8.09
CA GLY A 50 -0.62 -20.58 9.07
C GLY A 50 0.18 -20.61 10.36
N TYR A 51 0.19 -19.48 11.04
CA TYR A 51 0.82 -19.31 12.34
C TYR A 51 -0.26 -19.05 13.39
N GLY A 52 0.02 -19.36 14.65
CA GLY A 52 -0.97 -19.22 15.74
C GLY A 52 -1.57 -17.81 15.88
N LYS A 53 -0.92 -16.80 15.33
CA LYS A 53 -1.33 -15.39 15.42
C LYS A 53 -1.83 -14.83 14.08
N HIS A 54 -1.25 -15.24 12.94
CA HIS A 54 -1.48 -14.58 11.65
C HIS A 54 -1.44 -15.54 10.44
N PRO A 55 -2.10 -15.16 9.31
CA PRO A 55 -1.97 -15.86 8.04
C PRO A 55 -0.53 -15.80 7.48
N PRO A 56 -0.12 -16.74 6.63
CA PRO A 56 1.27 -16.92 6.21
C PRO A 56 1.77 -15.84 5.23
N LEU A 57 0.90 -15.03 4.65
CA LEU A 57 1.23 -14.15 3.53
C LEU A 57 2.34 -13.13 3.86
N SER A 58 2.30 -12.52 5.05
CA SER A 58 3.34 -11.57 5.49
C SER A 58 4.69 -12.25 5.66
N ALA A 59 4.71 -13.45 6.23
CA ALA A 59 5.92 -14.25 6.39
C ALA A 59 6.52 -14.65 5.03
N LEU A 60 5.68 -15.00 4.04
CA LEU A 60 6.12 -15.33 2.68
C LEU A 60 6.81 -14.14 1.99
N PHE A 61 6.26 -12.93 2.11
CA PHE A 61 6.87 -11.73 1.53
C PHE A 61 8.20 -11.40 2.20
N VAL A 62 8.26 -11.48 3.53
CA VAL A 62 9.50 -11.23 4.28
C VAL A 62 10.55 -12.29 3.95
N TRP A 63 10.19 -13.57 3.88
CA TRP A 63 11.10 -14.64 3.43
C TRP A 63 11.64 -14.39 2.01
N PHE A 64 10.76 -13.97 1.09
CA PHE A 64 11.18 -13.65 -0.28
C PHE A 64 12.20 -12.50 -0.31
N ILE A 65 11.97 -11.43 0.44
CA ILE A 65 12.92 -10.31 0.56
C ILE A 65 14.23 -10.76 1.21
N TYR A 66 14.16 -11.57 2.27
CA TYR A 66 15.35 -12.14 2.91
C TYR A 66 16.18 -12.96 1.92
N SER A 67 15.54 -13.77 1.09
CA SER A 67 16.22 -14.61 0.10
C SER A 67 17.01 -13.83 -0.96
N ILE A 68 16.59 -12.57 -1.23
CA ILE A 68 17.23 -11.70 -2.24
C ILE A 68 18.28 -10.78 -1.59
N PHE A 69 17.91 -10.12 -0.49
CA PHE A 69 18.68 -9.03 0.11
C PHE A 69 19.37 -9.42 1.42
N GLY A 70 19.07 -10.61 1.97
CA GLY A 70 19.61 -11.04 3.26
C GLY A 70 19.12 -10.19 4.44
N PRO A 71 19.91 -10.09 5.53
CA PRO A 71 19.54 -9.40 6.77
C PRO A 71 19.77 -7.88 6.70
N ASN A 72 19.35 -7.24 5.61
CA ASN A 72 19.50 -5.80 5.43
C ASN A 72 18.19 -5.08 5.79
N ASP A 73 18.19 -4.29 6.85
CA ASP A 73 16.98 -3.64 7.41
C ASP A 73 16.23 -2.77 6.40
N TRP A 74 16.96 -2.03 5.55
CA TRP A 74 16.36 -1.18 4.53
C TRP A 74 15.42 -1.93 3.58
N ALA A 75 15.70 -3.21 3.32
CA ALA A 75 14.91 -4.01 2.40
C ALA A 75 13.50 -4.30 2.95
N TYR A 76 13.35 -4.45 4.26
CA TYR A 76 12.07 -4.67 4.92
C TYR A 76 11.26 -3.37 5.02
N TYR A 77 11.93 -2.23 5.28
CA TYR A 77 11.29 -0.92 5.18
C TYR A 77 10.80 -0.65 3.75
N MET A 78 11.63 -0.93 2.74
CA MET A 78 11.25 -0.81 1.34
C MET A 78 10.06 -1.71 0.98
N LEU A 79 10.05 -2.96 1.47
CA LEU A 79 8.91 -3.88 1.28
C LEU A 79 7.62 -3.24 1.78
N SER A 80 7.63 -2.71 3.01
CA SER A 80 6.47 -2.04 3.59
C SER A 80 6.01 -0.88 2.71
N GLN A 81 6.92 -0.02 2.27
CA GLN A 81 6.60 1.14 1.46
C GLN A 81 6.08 0.79 0.07
N ILE A 82 6.51 -0.33 -0.52
CA ILE A 82 5.94 -0.84 -1.78
C ILE A 82 4.45 -1.13 -1.60
N PHE A 83 4.05 -1.76 -0.50
CA PHE A 83 2.63 -2.04 -0.21
C PHE A 83 1.82 -0.77 0.03
N ILE A 84 2.38 0.22 0.75
CA ILE A 84 1.73 1.53 0.98
C ILE A 84 1.54 2.29 -0.34
N VAL A 85 2.60 2.42 -1.13
CA VAL A 85 2.56 3.12 -2.43
C VAL A 85 1.59 2.44 -3.40
N PHE A 86 1.58 1.10 -3.42
CA PHE A 86 0.63 0.36 -4.23
C PHE A 86 -0.82 0.57 -3.75
N THR A 87 -1.03 0.67 -2.43
CA THR A 87 -2.34 1.01 -1.86
C THR A 87 -2.78 2.42 -2.29
N PHE A 88 -1.91 3.42 -2.22
CA PHE A 88 -2.21 4.77 -2.69
C PHE A 88 -2.56 4.82 -4.18
N TYR A 89 -1.83 4.09 -5.00
CA TYR A 89 -2.13 3.96 -6.42
C TYR A 89 -3.50 3.32 -6.67
N LEU A 90 -3.85 2.26 -5.94
CA LEU A 90 -5.16 1.62 -6.03
C LEU A 90 -6.29 2.54 -5.58
N LEU A 91 -6.09 3.30 -4.50
CA LEU A 91 -7.03 4.30 -4.01
C LEU A 91 -7.21 5.44 -5.02
N TRP A 92 -6.14 5.90 -5.67
CA TRP A 92 -6.21 6.83 -6.79
C TRP A 92 -7.11 6.28 -7.92
N LYS A 93 -6.89 5.04 -8.32
CA LYS A 93 -7.72 4.38 -9.36
C LYS A 93 -9.19 4.27 -8.94
N PHE A 94 -9.43 3.86 -7.71
CA PHE A 94 -10.78 3.71 -7.18
C PHE A 94 -11.50 5.06 -7.04
N SER A 95 -10.86 6.05 -6.45
CA SER A 95 -11.40 7.41 -6.30
C SER A 95 -11.72 8.06 -7.65
N GLY A 96 -10.96 7.74 -8.70
CA GLY A 96 -11.23 8.18 -10.07
C GLY A 96 -12.56 7.69 -10.66
N SER A 97 -13.20 6.69 -10.02
CA SER A 97 -14.54 6.25 -10.38
C SER A 97 -15.65 7.21 -9.91
N PHE A 98 -15.36 8.08 -8.96
CA PHE A 98 -16.31 9.02 -8.35
C PHE A 98 -15.92 10.47 -8.61
N ILE A 99 -14.60 10.77 -8.63
CA ILE A 99 -14.04 12.12 -8.70
C ILE A 99 -13.53 12.36 -10.12
N GLN A 100 -14.19 13.27 -10.86
CA GLN A 100 -13.77 13.62 -12.22
C GLN A 100 -12.65 14.68 -12.27
N LYS A 101 -12.63 15.60 -11.30
CA LYS A 101 -11.61 16.65 -11.24
C LYS A 101 -10.29 16.10 -10.74
N LYS A 102 -9.28 16.03 -11.61
CA LYS A 102 -7.95 15.46 -11.30
C LYS A 102 -7.27 16.07 -10.09
N ILE A 103 -7.47 17.36 -9.82
CA ILE A 103 -6.90 18.01 -8.65
C ILE A 103 -7.52 17.49 -7.34
N LEU A 104 -8.83 17.29 -7.28
CA LEU A 104 -9.51 16.75 -6.11
C LEU A 104 -9.12 15.28 -5.88
N LEU A 105 -8.91 14.55 -6.98
CA LEU A 105 -8.42 13.19 -6.94
C LEU A 105 -6.99 13.12 -6.34
N LEU A 106 -6.10 14.05 -6.72
CA LEU A 106 -4.78 14.16 -6.12
C LEU A 106 -4.87 14.49 -4.63
N VAL A 107 -5.68 15.48 -4.26
CA VAL A 107 -5.90 15.87 -2.86
C VAL A 107 -6.41 14.69 -2.01
N SER A 108 -7.32 13.86 -2.53
CA SER A 108 -7.83 12.69 -1.80
C SER A 108 -6.74 11.69 -1.43
N VAL A 109 -5.71 11.54 -2.26
CA VAL A 109 -4.56 10.67 -1.95
C VAL A 109 -3.58 11.37 -1.00
N LEU A 110 -3.32 12.67 -1.21
CA LEU A 110 -2.42 13.43 -0.34
C LEU A 110 -2.91 13.53 1.12
N ILE A 111 -4.23 13.58 1.33
CA ILE A 111 -4.82 13.56 2.68
C ILE A 111 -4.47 12.27 3.44
N LEU A 112 -4.28 11.14 2.76
CA LEU A 112 -3.88 9.89 3.42
C LEU A 112 -2.51 10.03 4.09
N GLU A 113 -1.61 10.85 3.57
CA GLU A 113 -0.31 11.13 4.19
C GLU A 113 -0.45 11.82 5.55
N SER A 114 -1.56 12.52 5.84
CA SER A 114 -1.81 13.09 7.16
C SER A 114 -2.18 12.07 8.24
N ILE A 115 -2.47 10.83 7.84
CA ILE A 115 -2.83 9.75 8.75
C ILE A 115 -1.55 9.03 9.20
N VAL A 116 -1.28 9.02 10.51
CA VAL A 116 -0.08 8.43 11.14
C VAL A 116 0.21 7.01 10.65
N PHE A 117 -0.84 6.22 10.36
CA PHE A 117 -0.71 4.86 9.88
C PHE A 117 -0.02 4.77 8.51
N PHE A 118 -0.23 5.74 7.61
CA PHE A 118 0.35 5.72 6.27
C PHE A 118 1.74 6.37 6.17
N ASN A 119 2.20 7.01 7.23
CA ASN A 119 3.51 7.65 7.28
C ASN A 119 4.38 7.07 8.41
N TYR A 120 4.25 7.55 9.63
CA TYR A 120 5.16 7.23 10.74
C TYR A 120 5.17 5.75 11.13
N THR A 121 4.02 5.05 11.13
CA THR A 121 3.95 3.62 11.48
C THR A 121 4.09 2.71 10.27
N SER A 122 3.99 3.25 9.06
CA SER A 122 4.05 2.47 7.82
C SER A 122 5.38 1.74 7.54
N PRO A 123 6.55 2.13 8.06
CA PRO A 123 7.78 1.37 7.90
C PRO A 123 7.73 -0.03 8.52
N GLU A 124 6.89 -0.27 9.52
CA GLU A 124 6.71 -1.59 10.10
C GLU A 124 5.91 -2.49 9.15
N PHE A 125 6.61 -3.44 8.51
CA PHE A 125 5.93 -4.43 7.68
C PHE A 125 5.23 -5.46 8.57
N ASN A 126 3.92 -5.42 8.54
CA ASN A 126 3.05 -6.32 9.30
C ASN A 126 1.87 -6.82 8.47
N VAL A 127 1.03 -7.66 9.06
CA VAL A 127 -0.14 -8.24 8.40
C VAL A 127 -1.12 -7.16 7.93
N TYR A 128 -1.26 -6.06 8.66
CA TYR A 128 -2.18 -4.97 8.27
C TYR A 128 -1.69 -4.27 7.02
N VAL A 129 -0.40 -3.92 6.94
CA VAL A 129 0.21 -3.32 5.75
C VAL A 129 0.11 -4.27 4.56
N CYS A 130 0.42 -5.56 4.77
CA CYS A 130 0.31 -6.60 3.73
C CYS A 130 -1.12 -6.73 3.17
N GLN A 131 -2.15 -6.55 3.99
CA GLN A 131 -3.56 -6.66 3.58
C GLN A 131 -4.11 -5.41 2.88
N LEU A 132 -3.50 -4.24 3.04
CA LEU A 132 -4.05 -2.98 2.53
C LEU A 132 -4.40 -3.01 1.05
N PRO A 133 -3.48 -3.36 0.12
CA PRO A 133 -3.81 -3.37 -1.31
C PRO A 133 -4.90 -4.40 -1.63
N ILE A 134 -4.93 -5.54 -0.93
CA ILE A 134 -5.95 -6.57 -1.12
C ILE A 134 -7.32 -6.05 -0.70
N LYS A 135 -7.41 -5.36 0.45
CA LYS A 135 -8.65 -4.75 0.94
C LYS A 135 -9.17 -3.70 -0.05
N VAL A 136 -8.30 -2.83 -0.55
CA VAL A 136 -8.69 -1.82 -1.55
C VAL A 136 -9.18 -2.47 -2.85
N LEU A 137 -8.50 -3.49 -3.33
CA LEU A 137 -8.93 -4.25 -4.52
C LEU A 137 -10.28 -4.91 -4.30
N ALA A 138 -10.49 -5.56 -3.15
CA ALA A 138 -11.76 -6.20 -2.82
C ALA A 138 -12.92 -5.19 -2.85
N VAL A 139 -12.77 -4.04 -2.19
CA VAL A 139 -13.77 -2.97 -2.18
C VAL A 139 -14.00 -2.41 -3.59
N TYR A 140 -12.93 -2.16 -4.35
CA TYR A 140 -13.04 -1.65 -5.73
C TYR A 140 -13.81 -2.59 -6.65
N TYR A 141 -13.50 -3.89 -6.62
CA TYR A 141 -14.19 -4.86 -7.47
C TYR A 141 -15.63 -5.11 -7.01
N PHE A 142 -15.88 -5.17 -5.71
CA PHE A 142 -17.24 -5.28 -5.18
C PHE A 142 -18.12 -4.10 -5.63
N TRP A 143 -17.60 -2.87 -5.49
CA TRP A 143 -18.28 -1.69 -5.99
C TRP A 143 -18.52 -1.75 -7.50
N LYS A 144 -17.52 -2.15 -8.28
CA LYS A 144 -17.61 -2.23 -9.75
C LYS A 144 -18.67 -3.23 -10.22
N ILE A 145 -18.77 -4.37 -9.54
CA ILE A 145 -19.79 -5.40 -9.83
C ILE A 145 -21.18 -4.84 -9.49
N GLY A 146 -21.37 -4.27 -8.30
CA GLY A 146 -22.63 -3.67 -7.87
C GLY A 146 -23.09 -2.55 -8.80
N TYR A 147 -22.18 -1.66 -9.22
CA TYR A 147 -22.48 -0.59 -10.16
C TYR A 147 -22.91 -1.11 -11.55
N ARG A 148 -22.25 -2.16 -12.06
CA ARG A 148 -22.63 -2.80 -13.32
C ARG A 148 -24.01 -3.44 -13.24
N TYR A 149 -24.29 -4.12 -12.14
CA TYR A 149 -25.58 -4.75 -11.87
C TYR A 149 -26.72 -3.72 -11.86
N LEU A 150 -26.58 -2.64 -11.09
CA LEU A 150 -27.56 -1.56 -11.02
C LEU A 150 -27.78 -0.84 -12.37
N ARG A 151 -26.71 -0.68 -13.16
CA ARG A 151 -26.81 -0.09 -14.49
C ARG A 151 -27.55 -0.98 -15.48
N SER A 152 -27.38 -2.30 -15.39
CA SER A 152 -28.11 -3.28 -16.20
C SER A 152 -29.61 -3.21 -15.94
N PHE A 153 -30.04 -3.09 -14.68
CA PHE A 153 -31.44 -2.94 -14.33
C PHE A 153 -32.07 -1.64 -14.85
N ARG A 154 -31.34 -0.53 -14.81
CA ARG A 154 -31.82 0.75 -15.37
C ARG A 154 -31.92 0.75 -16.88
N GLY A 155 -31.14 -0.10 -17.58
CA GLY A 155 -31.18 -0.23 -19.03
C GLY A 155 -32.30 -1.15 -19.54
N CYS A 156 -32.88 -1.98 -18.68
CA CYS A 156 -34.01 -2.87 -19.01
C CYS A 156 -35.39 -2.21 -18.82
N GLY A 157 -35.45 -0.88 -18.73
CA GLY A 157 -36.62 0.02 -18.78
C GLY A 157 -37.94 -0.52 -18.24
N PHE A 158 -38.40 0.03 -17.15
CA PHE A 158 -39.85 0.24 -16.91
C PHE A 158 -40.20 1.63 -17.40
#